data_1fb2c486e18b7c2cba0ad2de0010d2e6
#
_entry.id   1fb2c486e18b7c2cba0ad2de0010d2e6
#
_cell.length_a   1.000
_cell.length_b   1.000
_cell.length_c   1.000
_cell.angle_alpha   90.00
_cell.angle_beta   90.00
_cell.angle_gamma   90.00
#
_symmetry.space_group_name_H-M   'P 1'
#
loop_
_entity.id
_entity.type
_entity.pdbx_description
1 polymer ?
#
loop_
_entity_poly.entity_id
_entity_poly.type
_entity_poly.pdbx_seq_one_letter_code
_entity_poly.pdbx_strand_id
1 'polypeptide(L)'
;VSLLILFSKTMNNPKIVTFGEIMLRLTPPDYLRFNQTDLFRASYGGSEANVAVSLANFGLRSEFITRLPENRVADACLDDLRRYGVGTDGILRGGKRLGLYYMEEAASMRSTHVVYDRADSAFDTLRPGMVDWHALFADASWFHWSGISAAVSADTAAVCAEAIAVAREMGLTVSCDINYRKNLWKYGKEPQEVLPPLMAECDVFFGTDDEYEKILGMSLPKFEARDASYRPDTAGYERASAEVAARFPRCRGIVFGLRSVLSANHHLISGTLYTGGLLLSTRVYDIDNVVDCVGVGDAFVGGLIYGMAVH
;
A
#
# COMPACT_ATOMS: atom_id res chain seq x y z
N VAL A 1 4.06 27.94 4.60
CA VAL A 1 4.75 27.85 3.31
C VAL A 1 6.11 27.16 3.43
N SER A 2 6.77 27.20 4.59
CA SER A 2 8.11 26.59 4.79
C SER A 2 8.10 25.09 5.17
N LEU A 3 6.95 24.46 5.39
CA LEU A 3 6.87 23.08 5.86
C LEU A 3 7.01 22.02 4.75
N LEU A 4 6.76 22.41 3.49
CA LEU A 4 6.83 21.52 2.33
C LEU A 4 8.25 21.25 1.83
N ILE A 5 9.25 21.98 2.34
CA ILE A 5 10.66 21.90 1.90
C ILE A 5 11.38 20.63 2.43
N LEU A 6 10.80 19.91 3.39
CA LEU A 6 11.45 18.73 4.01
C LEU A 6 11.59 17.51 3.10
N PHE A 7 10.84 17.44 1.99
CA PHE A 7 10.88 16.31 1.04
C PHE A 7 11.40 16.70 -0.36
N SER A 8 11.62 17.99 -0.65
CA SER A 8 11.85 18.48 -1.99
C SER A 8 13.34 18.68 -2.30
N LYS A 9 13.91 17.78 -3.11
CA LYS A 9 14.60 18.21 -4.33
C LYS A 9 13.49 18.31 -5.39
N THR A 10 13.12 19.50 -5.82
CA THR A 10 12.18 19.73 -6.93
C THR A 10 12.72 19.05 -8.18
N MET A 11 12.38 17.79 -8.37
CA MET A 11 12.69 17.06 -9.60
C MET A 11 11.51 17.26 -10.55
N ASN A 12 11.77 17.84 -11.73
CA ASN A 12 10.79 17.79 -12.79
C ASN A 12 10.48 16.33 -13.11
N ASN A 13 9.27 15.87 -12.76
CA ASN A 13 8.75 14.52 -12.97
C ASN A 13 9.53 13.38 -12.26
N PRO A 14 9.42 13.26 -10.91
CA PRO A 14 10.09 12.21 -10.14
C PRO A 14 9.64 10.81 -10.58
N LYS A 15 10.59 9.85 -10.60
CA LYS A 15 10.29 8.43 -10.77
C LYS A 15 10.05 7.78 -9.42
N ILE A 16 8.90 7.15 -9.27
CA ILE A 16 8.52 6.40 -8.08
C ILE A 16 8.53 4.90 -8.42
N VAL A 17 9.25 4.11 -7.66
CA VAL A 17 9.28 2.66 -7.80
C VAL A 17 8.47 2.03 -6.67
N THR A 18 7.58 1.11 -7.01
CA THR A 18 6.79 0.34 -6.04
C THR A 18 7.06 -1.15 -6.20
N PHE A 19 7.04 -1.90 -5.08
CA PHE A 19 7.35 -3.33 -5.07
C PHE A 19 6.31 -4.12 -4.30
N GLY A 20 5.69 -5.12 -4.95
CA GLY A 20 4.72 -5.99 -4.30
C GLY A 20 4.10 -7.03 -5.21
N GLU A 21 3.10 -7.76 -4.70
CA GLU A 21 2.36 -8.73 -5.48
C GLU A 21 1.15 -8.12 -6.16
N ILE A 22 0.96 -8.42 -7.44
CA ILE A 22 -0.29 -8.19 -8.16
C ILE A 22 -0.97 -9.52 -8.42
N MET A 23 -2.28 -9.58 -8.20
CA MET A 23 -3.09 -10.78 -8.32
C MET A 23 -4.24 -10.57 -9.29
N LEU A 24 -4.72 -11.67 -9.88
CA LEU A 24 -5.99 -11.68 -10.60
C LEU A 24 -7.14 -11.72 -9.59
N ARG A 25 -8.03 -10.72 -9.66
CA ARG A 25 -9.27 -10.64 -8.91
C ARG A 25 -10.42 -11.20 -9.74
N LEU A 26 -11.17 -12.11 -9.16
CA LEU A 26 -12.39 -12.68 -9.74
C LEU A 26 -13.59 -12.33 -8.85
N THR A 27 -14.52 -11.56 -9.41
CA THR A 27 -15.67 -11.01 -8.67
C THR A 27 -16.97 -11.37 -9.38
N PRO A 28 -17.96 -12.03 -8.71
CA PRO A 28 -19.30 -12.16 -9.24
C PRO A 28 -19.89 -10.80 -9.64
N PRO A 29 -20.62 -10.69 -10.75
CA PRO A 29 -21.27 -9.45 -11.12
C PRO A 29 -22.44 -9.13 -10.18
N ASP A 30 -22.89 -7.86 -10.17
CA ASP A 30 -24.16 -7.41 -9.61
C ASP A 30 -24.38 -7.77 -8.13
N TYR A 31 -23.28 -7.75 -7.33
CA TYR A 31 -23.30 -8.12 -5.92
C TYR A 31 -23.76 -9.56 -5.63
N LEU A 32 -23.74 -10.46 -6.62
CA LEU A 32 -24.06 -11.86 -6.44
C LEU A 32 -23.02 -12.58 -5.56
N ARG A 33 -23.44 -13.69 -4.96
CA ARG A 33 -22.53 -14.60 -4.25
C ARG A 33 -21.93 -15.63 -5.20
N PHE A 34 -20.86 -16.29 -4.79
CA PHE A 34 -20.18 -17.31 -5.60
C PHE A 34 -21.11 -18.42 -6.08
N ASN A 35 -22.12 -18.79 -5.29
CA ASN A 35 -23.08 -19.85 -5.63
C ASN A 35 -24.32 -19.35 -6.40
N GLN A 36 -24.36 -18.08 -6.78
CA GLN A 36 -25.51 -17.48 -7.49
C GLN A 36 -25.20 -17.19 -8.97
N THR A 37 -23.98 -17.43 -9.41
CA THR A 37 -23.53 -17.16 -10.77
C THR A 37 -22.39 -18.08 -11.16
N ASP A 38 -22.26 -18.36 -12.43
CA ASP A 38 -21.11 -19.00 -13.10
C ASP A 38 -20.21 -17.99 -13.83
N LEU A 39 -20.54 -16.67 -13.73
CA LEU A 39 -19.77 -15.60 -14.35
C LEU A 39 -18.91 -14.86 -13.33
N PHE A 40 -17.71 -14.48 -13.75
CA PHE A 40 -16.81 -13.64 -12.98
C PHE A 40 -16.29 -12.49 -13.83
N ARG A 41 -16.29 -11.28 -13.27
CA ARG A 41 -15.50 -10.16 -13.77
C ARG A 41 -14.06 -10.35 -13.34
N ALA A 42 -13.12 -10.27 -14.28
CA ALA A 42 -11.70 -10.35 -14.04
C ALA A 42 -11.10 -8.93 -13.99
N SER A 43 -10.27 -8.66 -13.00
CA SER A 43 -9.46 -7.45 -12.89
C SER A 43 -8.13 -7.79 -12.18
N TYR A 44 -7.17 -6.88 -12.22
CA TYR A 44 -5.90 -7.05 -11.53
C TYR A 44 -5.77 -6.05 -10.40
N GLY A 45 -5.14 -6.46 -9.30
CA GLY A 45 -4.93 -5.58 -8.16
C GLY A 45 -3.90 -6.12 -7.18
N GLY A 46 -3.26 -5.20 -6.51
CA GLY A 46 -2.28 -5.40 -5.45
C GLY A 46 -1.99 -4.05 -4.83
N SER A 47 -1.69 -3.98 -3.54
CA SER A 47 -1.55 -2.70 -2.85
C SER A 47 -0.58 -1.77 -3.57
N GLU A 48 0.64 -2.21 -3.80
CA GLU A 48 1.69 -1.41 -4.41
C GLU A 48 1.47 -1.17 -5.92
N ALA A 49 0.79 -2.12 -6.60
CA ALA A 49 0.36 -1.94 -7.99
C ALA A 49 -0.72 -0.85 -8.10
N ASN A 50 -1.68 -0.81 -7.15
CA ASN A 50 -2.71 0.22 -7.08
C ASN A 50 -2.10 1.61 -6.81
N VAL A 51 -1.08 1.68 -5.93
CA VAL A 51 -0.29 2.91 -5.70
C VAL A 51 0.40 3.34 -7.00
N ALA A 52 1.06 2.41 -7.71
CA ALA A 52 1.72 2.70 -8.99
C ALA A 52 0.74 3.26 -10.04
N VAL A 53 -0.45 2.65 -10.17
CA VAL A 53 -1.50 3.13 -11.06
C VAL A 53 -1.98 4.54 -10.67
N SER A 54 -2.19 4.79 -9.37
CA SER A 54 -2.59 6.11 -8.89
C SER A 54 -1.55 7.18 -9.23
N LEU A 55 -0.26 6.89 -9.02
CA LEU A 55 0.84 7.80 -9.32
C LEU A 55 0.97 8.07 -10.83
N ALA A 56 0.82 7.04 -11.66
CA ALA A 56 0.81 7.20 -13.13
C ALA A 56 -0.36 8.07 -13.58
N ASN A 57 -1.57 7.88 -13.01
CA ASN A 57 -2.74 8.73 -13.28
C ASN A 57 -2.55 10.18 -12.85
N PHE A 58 -1.73 10.45 -11.83
CA PHE A 58 -1.30 11.81 -11.45
C PHE A 58 -0.20 12.38 -12.35
N GLY A 59 0.25 11.62 -13.36
CA GLY A 59 1.25 12.07 -14.33
C GLY A 59 2.71 11.87 -13.90
N LEU A 60 2.97 11.14 -12.81
CA LEU A 60 4.34 10.81 -12.42
C LEU A 60 4.87 9.61 -13.20
N ARG A 61 6.20 9.52 -13.30
CA ARG A 61 6.89 8.31 -13.74
C ARG A 61 6.76 7.26 -12.65
N SER A 62 5.93 6.26 -12.88
CA SER A 62 5.68 5.17 -11.93
C SER A 62 6.15 3.85 -12.52
N GLU A 63 6.88 3.06 -11.74
CA GLU A 63 7.33 1.73 -12.11
C GLU A 63 6.97 0.72 -11.03
N PHE A 64 6.40 -0.40 -11.44
CA PHE A 64 5.99 -1.46 -10.53
C PHE A 64 6.89 -2.68 -10.69
N ILE A 65 7.43 -3.18 -9.59
CA ILE A 65 8.33 -4.33 -9.54
C ILE A 65 7.62 -5.51 -8.87
N THR A 66 7.64 -6.63 -9.57
CA THR A 66 7.04 -7.88 -9.11
C THR A 66 7.66 -9.07 -9.87
N ARG A 67 7.16 -10.28 -9.64
CA ARG A 67 7.45 -11.45 -10.45
C ARG A 67 6.16 -12.08 -10.97
N LEU A 68 6.08 -12.31 -12.28
CA LEU A 68 4.92 -12.87 -12.96
C LEU A 68 5.28 -14.14 -13.73
N PRO A 69 4.38 -15.14 -13.82
CA PRO A 69 4.63 -16.34 -14.60
C PRO A 69 4.69 -16.03 -16.11
N GLU A 70 5.30 -16.95 -16.86
CA GLU A 70 5.38 -16.88 -18.32
C GLU A 70 4.14 -17.51 -18.96
N ASN A 71 3.00 -16.79 -18.91
CA ASN A 71 1.76 -17.23 -19.54
C ASN A 71 0.87 -16.05 -19.94
N ARG A 72 -0.14 -16.31 -20.78
CA ARG A 72 -1.02 -15.30 -21.35
C ARG A 72 -1.88 -14.56 -20.31
N VAL A 73 -2.17 -15.14 -19.16
CA VAL A 73 -2.91 -14.46 -18.08
C VAL A 73 -2.02 -13.38 -17.43
N ALA A 74 -0.75 -13.70 -17.24
CA ALA A 74 0.22 -12.72 -16.75
C ALA A 74 0.57 -11.67 -17.83
N ASP A 75 0.54 -12.01 -19.12
CA ASP A 75 0.70 -11.03 -20.20
C ASP A 75 -0.45 -10.03 -20.19
N ALA A 76 -1.69 -10.49 -20.00
CA ALA A 76 -2.85 -9.60 -19.85
C ALA A 76 -2.74 -8.69 -18.58
N CYS A 77 -2.12 -9.18 -17.51
CA CYS A 77 -1.82 -8.38 -16.33
C CYS A 77 -0.81 -7.25 -16.64
N LEU A 78 0.25 -7.56 -17.42
CA LEU A 78 1.21 -6.56 -17.88
C LEU A 78 0.55 -5.50 -18.77
N ASP A 79 -0.31 -5.93 -19.68
CA ASP A 79 -1.03 -5.01 -20.58
C ASP A 79 -1.99 -4.11 -19.81
N ASP A 80 -2.59 -4.62 -18.74
CA ASP A 80 -3.45 -3.82 -17.86
C ASP A 80 -2.64 -2.71 -17.13
N LEU A 81 -1.49 -3.04 -16.57
CA LEU A 81 -0.59 -2.05 -15.95
C LEU A 81 -0.13 -0.99 -16.96
N ARG A 82 0.31 -1.42 -18.14
CA ARG A 82 0.75 -0.53 -19.23
C ARG A 82 -0.34 0.40 -19.73
N ARG A 83 -1.59 -0.08 -19.77
CA ARG A 83 -2.75 0.75 -20.15
C ARG A 83 -2.93 1.95 -19.23
N TYR A 84 -2.53 1.83 -17.95
CA TYR A 84 -2.53 2.95 -17.00
C TYR A 84 -1.23 3.76 -17.00
N GLY A 85 -0.27 3.44 -17.86
CA GLY A 85 1.00 4.15 -17.95
C GLY A 85 2.03 3.75 -16.89
N VAL A 86 1.84 2.62 -16.22
CA VAL A 86 2.82 2.08 -15.27
C VAL A 86 3.97 1.42 -16.02
N GLY A 87 5.22 1.75 -15.67
CA GLY A 87 6.42 1.08 -16.15
C GLY A 87 6.46 -0.37 -15.65
N THR A 88 6.82 -1.28 -16.55
CA THR A 88 6.83 -2.73 -16.30
C THR A 88 8.14 -3.40 -16.66
N ASP A 89 9.17 -2.63 -17.02
CA ASP A 89 10.43 -3.16 -17.54
C ASP A 89 11.24 -3.92 -16.46
N GLY A 90 11.02 -3.56 -15.19
CA GLY A 90 11.61 -4.24 -14.04
C GLY A 90 10.85 -5.48 -13.56
N ILE A 91 9.75 -5.88 -14.23
CA ILE A 91 8.98 -7.07 -13.81
C ILE A 91 9.70 -8.34 -14.23
N LEU A 92 10.04 -9.17 -13.25
CA LEU A 92 10.67 -10.47 -13.48
C LEU A 92 9.65 -11.46 -14.04
N ARG A 93 10.13 -12.34 -14.94
CA ARG A 93 9.31 -13.45 -15.48
C ARG A 93 9.79 -14.76 -14.88
N GLY A 94 8.84 -15.64 -14.58
CA GLY A 94 9.10 -16.97 -14.01
C GLY A 94 8.12 -17.34 -12.92
N GLY A 95 8.33 -18.50 -12.29
CA GLY A 95 7.34 -19.07 -11.38
C GLY A 95 6.21 -19.80 -12.12
N LYS A 96 5.28 -20.40 -11.39
CA LYS A 96 4.27 -21.29 -11.99
C LYS A 96 2.93 -20.62 -12.26
N ARG A 97 2.52 -19.69 -11.40
CA ARG A 97 1.16 -19.12 -11.40
C ARG A 97 1.11 -17.67 -10.94
N LEU A 98 0.12 -16.95 -11.43
CA LEU A 98 -0.32 -15.68 -10.86
C LEU A 98 -1.12 -15.97 -9.58
N GLY A 99 -0.94 -15.15 -8.53
CA GLY A 99 -1.81 -15.18 -7.36
C GLY A 99 -3.24 -14.81 -7.74
N LEU A 100 -4.21 -15.39 -7.06
CA LEU A 100 -5.64 -15.16 -7.28
C LEU A 100 -6.30 -14.71 -5.98
N TYR A 101 -7.36 -13.93 -6.10
CA TYR A 101 -8.36 -13.80 -5.06
C TYR A 101 -9.76 -13.70 -5.63
N TYR A 102 -10.69 -14.32 -4.92
CA TYR A 102 -12.11 -14.29 -5.21
C TYR A 102 -12.76 -13.31 -4.24
N MET A 103 -13.64 -12.45 -4.72
CA MET A 103 -14.27 -11.45 -3.88
C MET A 103 -15.76 -11.32 -4.14
N GLU A 104 -16.57 -11.60 -3.12
CA GLU A 104 -17.97 -11.15 -3.08
C GLU A 104 -18.00 -9.69 -2.62
N GLU A 105 -18.56 -8.82 -3.43
CA GLU A 105 -18.68 -7.40 -3.11
C GLU A 105 -19.65 -7.17 -1.94
N ALA A 106 -19.30 -6.22 -1.09
CA ALA A 106 -20.18 -5.75 -0.03
C ALA A 106 -21.45 -5.12 -0.60
N ALA A 107 -22.57 -5.27 0.08
CA ALA A 107 -23.83 -4.65 -0.29
C ALA A 107 -24.67 -4.31 0.95
N SER A 108 -24.99 -3.04 1.17
CA SER A 108 -25.73 -2.57 2.34
C SER A 108 -25.09 -3.02 3.67
N MET A 109 -25.70 -3.96 4.38
CA MET A 109 -25.20 -4.50 5.65
C MET A 109 -24.34 -5.76 5.48
N ARG A 110 -24.22 -6.28 4.26
CA ARG A 110 -23.36 -7.43 3.96
C ARG A 110 -21.94 -6.96 3.74
N SER A 111 -21.01 -7.51 4.52
CA SER A 111 -19.58 -7.24 4.35
C SER A 111 -19.00 -7.93 3.11
N THR A 112 -17.90 -7.40 2.61
CA THR A 112 -17.06 -8.06 1.59
C THR A 112 -16.55 -9.41 2.12
N HIS A 113 -16.59 -10.43 1.26
CA HIS A 113 -15.97 -11.71 1.53
C HIS A 113 -14.85 -11.98 0.53
N VAL A 114 -13.64 -12.27 1.02
CA VAL A 114 -12.46 -12.50 0.17
C VAL A 114 -11.86 -13.87 0.47
N VAL A 115 -11.63 -14.64 -0.59
CA VAL A 115 -10.89 -15.90 -0.54
C VAL A 115 -9.60 -15.73 -1.34
N TYR A 116 -8.46 -15.88 -0.67
CA TYR A 116 -7.15 -15.79 -1.31
C TYR A 116 -6.66 -17.19 -1.74
N ASP A 117 -6.19 -17.27 -2.97
CA ASP A 117 -5.48 -18.39 -3.55
C ASP A 117 -4.15 -17.88 -4.13
N ARG A 118 -3.17 -17.67 -3.24
CA ARG A 118 -1.89 -17.03 -3.59
C ARG A 118 -0.65 -17.83 -3.17
N ALA A 119 -0.81 -18.97 -2.53
CA ALA A 119 0.33 -19.83 -2.22
C ALA A 119 1.04 -20.27 -3.49
N ASP A 120 2.36 -20.37 -3.43
CA ASP A 120 3.22 -20.74 -4.56
C ASP A 120 3.04 -19.83 -5.81
N SER A 121 2.59 -18.60 -5.61
CA SER A 121 2.53 -17.62 -6.70
C SER A 121 3.95 -17.29 -7.21
N ALA A 122 4.05 -16.73 -8.41
CA ALA A 122 5.35 -16.30 -8.95
C ALA A 122 6.04 -15.32 -7.99
N PHE A 123 5.29 -14.40 -7.36
CA PHE A 123 5.82 -13.46 -6.38
C PHE A 123 6.41 -14.17 -5.15
N ASP A 124 5.73 -15.18 -4.60
CA ASP A 124 6.20 -15.98 -3.45
C ASP A 124 7.52 -16.72 -3.75
N THR A 125 7.84 -16.92 -5.02
CA THR A 125 9.12 -17.53 -5.43
C THR A 125 10.29 -16.55 -5.60
N LEU A 126 10.10 -15.27 -5.28
CA LEU A 126 11.19 -14.30 -5.22
C LEU A 126 12.21 -14.68 -4.14
N ARG A 127 13.49 -14.42 -4.43
CA ARG A 127 14.60 -14.64 -3.53
C ARG A 127 15.54 -13.44 -3.58
N PRO A 128 16.26 -13.11 -2.51
CA PRO A 128 17.33 -12.11 -2.54
C PRO A 128 18.30 -12.33 -3.70
N GLY A 129 18.76 -11.26 -4.31
CA GLY A 129 19.66 -11.28 -5.47
C GLY A 129 19.01 -11.53 -6.82
N MET A 130 17.66 -11.73 -6.87
CA MET A 130 16.96 -11.89 -8.15
C MET A 130 16.66 -10.57 -8.86
N VAL A 131 16.63 -9.46 -8.12
CA VAL A 131 16.26 -8.13 -8.63
C VAL A 131 17.51 -7.26 -8.67
N ASP A 132 17.78 -6.63 -9.80
CA ASP A 132 18.83 -5.61 -9.91
C ASP A 132 18.30 -4.25 -9.44
N TRP A 133 18.27 -4.06 -8.12
CA TRP A 133 17.77 -2.84 -7.50
C TRP A 133 18.57 -1.60 -7.88
N HIS A 134 19.88 -1.71 -8.09
CA HIS A 134 20.69 -0.56 -8.50
C HIS A 134 20.30 -0.05 -9.88
N ALA A 135 20.08 -0.94 -10.84
CA ALA A 135 19.60 -0.55 -12.16
C ALA A 135 18.19 0.08 -12.11
N LEU A 136 17.28 -0.51 -11.32
CA LEU A 136 15.89 -0.03 -11.20
C LEU A 136 15.79 1.34 -10.51
N PHE A 137 16.66 1.59 -9.55
CA PHE A 137 16.67 2.84 -8.77
C PHE A 137 17.55 3.95 -9.36
N ALA A 138 18.28 3.70 -10.45
CA ALA A 138 19.28 4.63 -11.00
C ALA A 138 18.77 6.07 -11.22
N ASP A 139 17.51 6.23 -11.61
CA ASP A 139 16.85 7.53 -11.85
C ASP A 139 15.60 7.71 -10.99
N ALA A 140 15.43 6.88 -9.95
CA ALA A 140 14.31 6.97 -9.03
C ALA A 140 14.61 7.97 -7.89
N SER A 141 13.54 8.56 -7.35
CA SER A 141 13.60 9.44 -6.19
C SER A 141 12.88 8.87 -4.96
N TRP A 142 12.03 7.85 -5.18
CA TRP A 142 11.19 7.29 -4.15
C TRP A 142 11.00 5.79 -4.36
N PHE A 143 11.07 5.04 -3.25
CA PHE A 143 10.72 3.63 -3.20
C PHE A 143 9.57 3.40 -2.23
N HIS A 144 8.53 2.68 -2.66
CA HIS A 144 7.37 2.34 -1.84
C HIS A 144 7.14 0.83 -1.80
N TRP A 145 6.89 0.32 -0.59
CA TRP A 145 6.55 -1.09 -0.32
C TRP A 145 5.49 -1.18 0.77
N SER A 146 4.92 -2.36 0.98
CA SER A 146 3.99 -2.59 2.08
C SER A 146 4.30 -3.83 2.90
N GLY A 147 3.75 -3.90 4.11
CA GLY A 147 3.83 -5.05 4.99
C GLY A 147 3.23 -6.33 4.38
N ILE A 148 2.37 -6.22 3.36
CA ILE A 148 1.88 -7.38 2.62
C ILE A 148 3.02 -8.14 1.96
N SER A 149 3.93 -7.43 1.30
CA SER A 149 5.06 -8.04 0.59
C SER A 149 5.99 -8.80 1.53
N ALA A 150 6.25 -8.26 2.73
CA ALA A 150 7.03 -8.94 3.76
C ALA A 150 6.27 -10.09 4.46
N ALA A 151 4.94 -10.10 4.38
CA ALA A 151 4.09 -11.10 5.04
C ALA A 151 3.91 -12.39 4.23
N VAL A 152 4.27 -12.41 2.94
CA VAL A 152 4.06 -13.57 2.05
C VAL A 152 4.98 -14.72 2.43
N SER A 153 6.30 -14.47 2.58
CA SER A 153 7.28 -15.48 2.98
C SER A 153 8.52 -14.83 3.62
N ALA A 154 9.38 -15.63 4.24
CA ALA A 154 10.66 -15.17 4.77
C ALA A 154 11.57 -14.62 3.67
N ASP A 155 11.52 -15.21 2.48
CA ASP A 155 12.35 -14.78 1.34
C ASP A 155 11.84 -13.43 0.78
N THR A 156 10.53 -13.23 0.66
CA THR A 156 9.99 -11.93 0.22
C THR A 156 10.25 -10.83 1.25
N ALA A 157 10.23 -11.15 2.55
CA ALA A 157 10.67 -10.22 3.60
C ALA A 157 12.16 -9.83 3.43
N ALA A 158 13.02 -10.81 3.10
CA ALA A 158 14.44 -10.56 2.84
C ALA A 158 14.64 -9.74 1.54
N VAL A 159 13.83 -9.96 0.50
CA VAL A 159 13.85 -9.12 -0.71
C VAL A 159 13.41 -7.68 -0.40
N CYS A 160 12.42 -7.47 0.47
CA CYS A 160 12.06 -6.13 0.96
C CYS A 160 13.26 -5.46 1.66
N ALA A 161 13.95 -6.19 2.55
CA ALA A 161 15.13 -5.67 3.24
C ALA A 161 16.26 -5.28 2.27
N GLU A 162 16.51 -6.11 1.26
CA GLU A 162 17.48 -5.84 0.19
C GLU A 162 17.11 -4.57 -0.58
N ALA A 163 15.87 -4.45 -1.05
CA ALA A 163 15.37 -3.28 -1.76
C ALA A 163 15.51 -1.99 -0.94
N ILE A 164 15.10 -2.05 0.33
CA ILE A 164 15.22 -0.92 1.28
C ILE A 164 16.69 -0.50 1.44
N ALA A 165 17.60 -1.46 1.63
CA ALA A 165 19.01 -1.17 1.81
C ALA A 165 19.62 -0.46 0.58
N VAL A 166 19.32 -0.94 -0.63
CA VAL A 166 19.79 -0.31 -1.88
C VAL A 166 19.15 1.05 -2.09
N ALA A 167 17.83 1.19 -1.88
CA ALA A 167 17.15 2.48 -1.97
C ALA A 167 17.78 3.52 -1.02
N ARG A 168 18.16 3.09 0.16
CA ARG A 168 18.88 3.90 1.16
C ARG A 168 20.27 4.32 0.71
N GLU A 169 21.06 3.36 0.22
CA GLU A 169 22.40 3.61 -0.31
C GLU A 169 22.35 4.66 -1.44
N MET A 170 21.35 4.55 -2.31
CA MET A 170 21.16 5.45 -3.43
C MET A 170 20.48 6.78 -3.06
N GLY A 171 20.07 6.97 -1.79
CA GLY A 171 19.50 8.22 -1.29
C GLY A 171 18.05 8.46 -1.68
N LEU A 172 17.29 7.41 -2.02
CA LEU A 172 15.86 7.50 -2.27
C LEU A 172 15.10 7.78 -0.97
N THR A 173 13.96 8.44 -1.08
CA THR A 173 12.96 8.44 -0.01
C THR A 173 12.28 7.07 0.03
N VAL A 174 12.23 6.44 1.19
CA VAL A 174 11.62 5.12 1.37
C VAL A 174 10.33 5.24 2.18
N SER A 175 9.24 4.71 1.66
CA SER A 175 7.95 4.67 2.36
C SER A 175 7.41 3.25 2.53
N CYS A 176 6.72 3.03 3.64
CA CYS A 176 6.08 1.77 3.98
C CYS A 176 4.60 2.01 4.31
N ASP A 177 3.70 1.25 3.68
CA ASP A 177 2.35 1.04 4.20
C ASP A 177 2.37 -0.20 5.12
N ILE A 178 2.02 -0.03 6.39
CA ILE A 178 2.00 -1.12 7.38
C ILE A 178 1.12 -2.27 6.90
N ASN A 179 -0.04 -1.95 6.36
CA ASN A 179 -0.95 -2.82 5.62
C ASN A 179 -1.06 -4.24 6.20
N TYR A 180 -1.27 -4.33 7.51
CA TYR A 180 -1.31 -5.61 8.22
C TYR A 180 -2.44 -6.50 7.74
N ARG A 181 -2.12 -7.76 7.43
CA ARG A 181 -3.08 -8.80 7.01
C ARG A 181 -2.93 -10.05 7.87
N LYS A 182 -3.83 -10.23 8.84
CA LYS A 182 -3.83 -11.32 9.81
C LYS A 182 -3.61 -12.72 9.19
N ASN A 183 -4.12 -12.96 7.98
CA ASN A 183 -4.13 -14.27 7.36
C ASN A 183 -2.86 -14.60 6.55
N LEU A 184 -1.87 -13.68 6.46
CA LEU A 184 -0.62 -13.91 5.74
C LEU A 184 0.42 -14.58 6.64
N TRP A 185 1.10 -14.01 7.45
CA TRP A 185 2.17 -14.42 8.40
C TRP A 185 2.23 -15.90 8.75
N LYS A 186 2.43 -16.79 7.75
CA LYS A 186 2.35 -18.25 7.91
C LYS A 186 3.71 -18.96 7.88
N TYR A 187 4.80 -18.21 7.84
CA TYR A 187 6.16 -18.74 7.76
C TYR A 187 6.92 -18.75 9.11
N GLY A 188 6.18 -18.73 10.23
CA GLY A 188 6.73 -18.90 11.57
C GLY A 188 7.36 -17.65 12.18
N LYS A 189 7.02 -16.46 11.65
CA LYS A 189 7.39 -15.16 12.20
C LYS A 189 6.16 -14.33 12.48
N GLU A 190 6.21 -13.59 13.59
CA GLU A 190 5.15 -12.62 13.90
C GLU A 190 5.43 -11.27 13.22
N PRO A 191 4.40 -10.53 12.80
CA PRO A 191 4.57 -9.24 12.14
C PRO A 191 5.36 -8.22 12.98
N GLN A 192 5.25 -8.29 14.30
CA GLN A 192 5.99 -7.43 15.25
C GLN A 192 7.49 -7.72 15.27
N GLU A 193 7.92 -8.92 14.83
CA GLU A 193 9.34 -9.27 14.72
C GLU A 193 9.95 -8.77 13.40
N VAL A 194 9.14 -8.66 12.34
CA VAL A 194 9.62 -8.41 10.97
C VAL A 194 9.42 -6.95 10.55
N LEU A 195 8.23 -6.38 10.77
CA LEU A 195 7.93 -5.04 10.25
C LEU A 195 8.72 -3.93 10.95
N PRO A 196 8.82 -3.85 12.29
CA PRO A 196 9.52 -2.73 12.92
C PRO A 196 10.99 -2.57 12.50
N PRO A 197 11.80 -3.63 12.35
CA PRO A 197 13.16 -3.51 11.79
C PRO A 197 13.21 -2.94 10.37
N LEU A 198 12.28 -3.35 9.48
CA LEU A 198 12.19 -2.81 8.12
C LEU A 198 11.69 -1.36 8.11
N MET A 199 10.70 -1.05 8.95
CA MET A 199 10.18 0.31 9.14
C MET A 199 11.26 1.27 9.63
N ALA A 200 12.17 0.83 10.50
CA ALA A 200 13.24 1.67 11.03
C ALA A 200 14.14 2.28 9.93
N GLU A 201 14.16 1.68 8.76
CA GLU A 201 14.90 2.14 7.60
C GLU A 201 14.07 3.03 6.64
N CYS A 202 12.81 3.32 6.97
CA CYS A 202 11.90 4.11 6.12
C CYS A 202 11.78 5.56 6.59
N ASP A 203 11.48 6.45 5.66
CA ASP A 203 11.29 7.89 5.88
C ASP A 203 9.82 8.25 6.12
N VAL A 204 8.87 7.44 5.59
CA VAL A 204 7.43 7.71 5.70
C VAL A 204 6.68 6.42 6.02
N PHE A 205 5.79 6.48 7.02
CA PHE A 205 4.90 5.38 7.38
C PHE A 205 3.45 5.75 7.06
N PHE A 206 2.76 4.81 6.42
CA PHE A 206 1.31 4.84 6.23
C PHE A 206 0.70 3.69 7.01
N GLY A 207 -0.48 3.91 7.57
CA GLY A 207 -1.24 2.86 8.25
C GLY A 207 -2.53 3.41 8.84
N THR A 208 -3.36 2.51 9.33
CA THR A 208 -4.54 2.83 10.14
C THR A 208 -4.19 2.79 11.63
N ASP A 209 -5.04 3.37 12.48
CA ASP A 209 -4.91 3.27 13.94
C ASP A 209 -4.77 1.82 14.40
N ASP A 210 -5.62 0.90 13.92
CA ASP A 210 -5.56 -0.53 14.25
C ASP A 210 -4.22 -1.19 13.86
N GLU A 211 -3.61 -0.77 12.76
CA GLU A 211 -2.33 -1.32 12.30
C GLU A 211 -1.17 -0.85 13.15
N TYR A 212 -1.12 0.43 13.48
CA TYR A 212 -0.12 0.96 14.42
C TYR A 212 -0.27 0.33 15.82
N GLU A 213 -1.50 0.15 16.32
CA GLU A 213 -1.74 -0.53 17.59
C GLU A 213 -1.20 -1.96 17.57
N LYS A 214 -1.51 -2.73 16.53
CA LYS A 214 -1.11 -4.14 16.43
C LYS A 214 0.37 -4.34 16.25
N ILE A 215 1.00 -3.50 15.41
CA ILE A 215 2.42 -3.70 15.04
C ILE A 215 3.35 -3.05 16.05
N LEU A 216 2.99 -1.89 16.60
CA LEU A 216 3.85 -1.14 17.51
C LEU A 216 3.44 -1.25 18.97
N GLY A 217 2.28 -1.83 19.28
CA GLY A 217 1.76 -1.95 20.65
C GLY A 217 1.33 -0.62 21.26
N MET A 218 0.94 0.33 20.43
CA MET A 218 0.55 1.67 20.85
C MET A 218 -0.95 1.75 21.21
N SER A 219 -1.34 2.77 21.95
CA SER A 219 -2.75 3.12 22.13
C SER A 219 -3.07 4.39 21.35
N LEU A 220 -4.08 4.33 20.47
CA LEU A 220 -4.43 5.39 19.55
C LEU A 220 -5.87 5.87 19.76
N PRO A 221 -6.18 7.14 19.42
CA PRO A 221 -7.56 7.60 19.36
C PRO A 221 -8.34 6.76 18.34
N LYS A 222 -9.63 6.56 18.59
CA LYS A 222 -10.51 5.90 17.63
C LYS A 222 -11.22 6.93 16.75
N PHE A 223 -11.25 6.66 15.47
CA PHE A 223 -11.99 7.47 14.50
C PHE A 223 -13.41 6.93 14.34
N GLU A 224 -14.38 7.55 15.04
CA GLU A 224 -15.77 7.11 15.10
C GLU A 224 -16.72 8.16 14.49
N ALA A 225 -16.36 8.67 13.32
CA ALA A 225 -17.18 9.64 12.61
C ALA A 225 -18.54 9.04 12.21
N ARG A 226 -19.61 9.84 12.33
CA ARG A 226 -20.96 9.49 11.89
C ARG A 226 -21.50 10.45 10.82
N ASP A 227 -20.84 11.58 10.66
CA ASP A 227 -21.11 12.57 9.63
C ASP A 227 -19.88 13.46 9.39
N ALA A 228 -19.94 14.34 8.40
CA ALA A 228 -18.83 15.23 8.02
C ALA A 228 -18.51 16.33 9.06
N SER A 229 -19.34 16.52 10.08
CA SER A 229 -19.10 17.50 11.16
C SER A 229 -18.13 16.98 12.21
N TYR A 230 -17.88 15.67 12.25
CA TYR A 230 -16.94 15.04 13.18
C TYR A 230 -15.56 15.68 13.10
N ARG A 231 -14.91 15.81 14.25
CA ARG A 231 -13.53 16.31 14.34
C ARG A 231 -12.66 15.23 14.99
N PRO A 232 -11.63 14.73 14.28
CA PRO A 232 -10.68 13.78 14.83
C PRO A 232 -9.99 14.35 16.09
N ASP A 233 -9.62 13.49 17.04
CA ASP A 233 -8.79 13.88 18.17
C ASP A 233 -7.35 14.15 17.69
N THR A 234 -7.14 15.34 17.14
CA THR A 234 -5.83 15.75 16.62
C THR A 234 -4.75 15.74 17.67
N ALA A 235 -5.05 16.12 18.92
CA ALA A 235 -4.09 16.10 20.02
C ALA A 235 -3.65 14.66 20.37
N GLY A 236 -4.56 13.71 20.31
CA GLY A 236 -4.26 12.29 20.50
C GLY A 236 -3.37 11.73 19.38
N TYR A 237 -3.69 12.03 18.12
CA TYR A 237 -2.86 11.64 16.98
C TYR A 237 -1.49 12.32 16.99
N GLU A 238 -1.39 13.58 17.41
CA GLU A 238 -0.11 14.28 17.57
C GLU A 238 0.79 13.59 18.59
N ARG A 239 0.25 13.26 19.77
CA ARG A 239 1.00 12.51 20.81
C ARG A 239 1.46 11.14 20.30
N ALA A 240 0.58 10.38 19.66
CA ALA A 240 0.92 9.08 19.07
C ALA A 240 1.99 9.20 17.99
N SER A 241 1.89 10.20 17.13
CA SER A 241 2.91 10.47 16.11
C SER A 241 4.27 10.82 16.73
N ALA A 242 4.29 11.63 17.79
CA ALA A 242 5.52 11.97 18.50
C ALA A 242 6.18 10.72 19.13
N GLU A 243 5.37 9.78 19.65
CA GLU A 243 5.86 8.49 20.16
C GLU A 243 6.48 7.64 19.04
N VAL A 244 5.82 7.54 17.87
CA VAL A 244 6.37 6.86 16.69
C VAL A 244 7.67 7.52 16.25
N ALA A 245 7.72 8.84 16.14
CA ALA A 245 8.91 9.58 15.74
C ALA A 245 10.10 9.37 16.71
N ALA A 246 9.82 9.30 18.03
CA ALA A 246 10.84 9.00 19.03
C ALA A 246 11.38 7.56 18.88
N ARG A 247 10.52 6.58 18.54
CA ARG A 247 10.90 5.20 18.33
C ARG A 247 11.63 4.98 16.99
N PHE A 248 11.29 5.78 15.97
CA PHE A 248 11.83 5.70 14.61
C PHE A 248 12.38 7.07 14.18
N PRO A 249 13.55 7.48 14.68
CA PRO A 249 14.08 8.84 14.49
C PRO A 249 14.37 9.22 13.03
N ARG A 250 14.44 8.21 12.16
CA ARG A 250 14.56 8.42 10.72
C ARG A 250 13.26 8.84 10.07
N CYS A 251 12.13 8.40 10.60
CA CYS A 251 10.82 8.66 10.01
C CYS A 251 10.47 10.16 10.09
N ARG A 252 10.24 10.76 8.93
CA ARG A 252 9.92 12.19 8.77
C ARG A 252 8.44 12.42 8.50
N GLY A 253 7.71 11.37 8.10
CA GLY A 253 6.28 11.42 7.80
C GLY A 253 5.53 10.25 8.42
N ILE A 254 4.60 10.54 9.34
CA ILE A 254 3.75 9.54 9.97
C ILE A 254 2.31 9.84 9.59
N VAL A 255 1.66 8.87 8.93
CA VAL A 255 0.34 9.06 8.33
C VAL A 255 -0.65 8.07 8.92
N PHE A 256 -1.79 8.57 9.40
CA PHE A 256 -2.95 7.75 9.75
C PHE A 256 -4.06 7.94 8.72
N GLY A 257 -4.44 6.85 8.06
CA GLY A 257 -5.65 6.76 7.26
C GLY A 257 -6.85 6.46 8.17
N LEU A 258 -7.79 7.39 8.25
CA LEU A 258 -8.91 7.35 9.17
C LEU A 258 -10.18 6.98 8.42
N ARG A 259 -10.91 5.94 8.86
CA ARG A 259 -12.12 5.49 8.22
C ARG A 259 -13.16 4.97 9.19
N SER A 260 -14.38 5.50 9.12
CA SER A 260 -15.58 4.91 9.72
C SER A 260 -16.47 4.32 8.61
N VAL A 261 -16.94 3.10 8.83
CA VAL A 261 -17.80 2.38 7.89
C VAL A 261 -19.21 2.33 8.49
N LEU A 262 -20.13 3.09 7.92
CA LEU A 262 -21.53 3.10 8.34
C LEU A 262 -22.34 1.98 7.66
N SER A 263 -22.03 1.71 6.40
CA SER A 263 -22.50 0.57 5.61
C SER A 263 -21.48 0.23 4.52
N ALA A 264 -21.74 -0.81 3.74
CA ALA A 264 -20.90 -1.17 2.59
C ALA A 264 -20.72 -0.01 1.59
N ASN A 265 -21.73 0.83 1.44
CA ASN A 265 -21.77 1.91 0.46
C ASN A 265 -21.58 3.30 1.08
N HIS A 266 -21.42 3.41 2.41
CA HIS A 266 -21.33 4.68 3.11
C HIS A 266 -20.13 4.70 4.06
N HIS A 267 -19.12 5.46 3.70
CA HIS A 267 -17.88 5.60 4.47
C HIS A 267 -17.59 7.06 4.78
N LEU A 268 -17.05 7.31 5.97
CA LEU A 268 -16.48 8.59 6.35
C LEU A 268 -14.97 8.44 6.39
N ILE A 269 -14.27 9.29 5.65
CA ILE A 269 -12.83 9.18 5.45
C ILE A 269 -12.16 10.49 5.85
N SER A 270 -11.02 10.39 6.52
CA SER A 270 -10.12 11.49 6.82
C SER A 270 -8.67 10.97 6.83
N GLY A 271 -7.72 11.84 7.05
CA GLY A 271 -6.33 11.45 7.22
C GLY A 271 -5.54 12.50 7.98
N THR A 272 -4.47 12.05 8.60
CA THR A 272 -3.51 12.94 9.26
C THR A 272 -2.10 12.67 8.73
N LEU A 273 -1.28 13.70 8.72
CA LEU A 273 0.15 13.64 8.44
C LEU A 273 0.89 14.40 9.54
N TYR A 274 1.76 13.70 10.26
CA TYR A 274 2.71 14.33 11.19
C TYR A 274 4.07 14.45 10.51
N THR A 275 4.56 15.66 10.41
CA THR A 275 5.87 15.96 9.81
C THR A 275 6.44 17.25 10.41
N GLY A 276 7.76 17.30 10.63
CA GLY A 276 8.43 18.49 11.18
C GLY A 276 7.91 18.94 12.54
N GLY A 277 7.37 18.04 13.35
CA GLY A 277 6.80 18.35 14.66
C GLY A 277 5.36 18.90 14.63
N LEU A 278 4.71 18.89 13.47
CA LEU A 278 3.34 19.39 13.28
C LEU A 278 2.42 18.30 12.75
N LEU A 279 1.19 18.26 13.27
CA LEU A 279 0.13 17.40 12.73
C LEU A 279 -0.77 18.22 11.79
N LEU A 280 -0.86 17.75 10.55
CA LEU A 280 -1.84 18.19 9.57
C LEU A 280 -3.01 17.20 9.54
N SER A 281 -4.23 17.70 9.42
CA SER A 281 -5.42 16.85 9.32
C SER A 281 -6.33 17.34 8.19
N THR A 282 -6.90 16.41 7.45
CA THR A 282 -7.93 16.76 6.46
C THR A 282 -9.29 16.94 7.15
N ARG A 283 -10.24 17.56 6.45
CA ARG A 283 -11.66 17.45 6.83
C ARG A 283 -12.13 15.99 6.72
N VAL A 284 -13.24 15.68 7.35
CA VAL A 284 -13.95 14.41 7.11
C VAL A 284 -14.71 14.51 5.79
N TYR A 285 -14.46 13.54 4.91
CA TYR A 285 -15.20 13.37 3.66
C TYR A 285 -16.29 12.33 3.88
N ASP A 286 -17.50 12.70 3.57
CA ASP A 286 -18.68 11.84 3.60
C ASP A 286 -18.91 11.26 2.21
N ILE A 287 -18.79 9.93 2.07
CA ILE A 287 -18.89 9.21 0.81
C ILE A 287 -20.04 8.22 0.93
N ASP A 288 -21.21 8.61 0.44
CA ASP A 288 -22.48 7.92 0.59
C ASP A 288 -22.80 6.94 -0.56
N ASN A 289 -21.92 6.86 -1.57
CA ASN A 289 -22.10 5.97 -2.72
C ASN A 289 -20.76 5.32 -3.11
N VAL A 290 -20.26 4.47 -2.24
CA VAL A 290 -19.04 3.68 -2.52
C VAL A 290 -19.38 2.59 -3.55
N VAL A 291 -18.75 2.64 -4.71
CA VAL A 291 -18.92 1.65 -5.79
C VAL A 291 -17.98 0.45 -5.57
N ASP A 292 -16.72 0.70 -5.23
CA ASP A 292 -15.71 -0.32 -4.88
C ASP A 292 -14.81 0.25 -3.77
N CYS A 293 -14.64 -0.50 -2.69
CA CYS A 293 -13.80 -0.09 -1.58
C CYS A 293 -12.38 -0.66 -1.64
N VAL A 294 -12.08 -1.51 -2.62
CA VAL A 294 -10.73 -2.06 -2.81
C VAL A 294 -9.82 -0.98 -3.40
N GLY A 295 -8.65 -0.80 -2.78
CA GLY A 295 -7.69 0.20 -3.23
C GLY A 295 -7.90 1.61 -2.68
N VAL A 296 -8.90 1.85 -1.81
CA VAL A 296 -9.12 3.18 -1.20
C VAL A 296 -7.90 3.61 -0.37
N GLY A 297 -7.32 2.69 0.41
CA GLY A 297 -6.07 2.93 1.14
C GLY A 297 -4.92 3.25 0.19
N ASP A 298 -4.78 2.45 -0.86
CA ASP A 298 -3.72 2.60 -1.85
C ASP A 298 -3.82 3.94 -2.61
N ALA A 299 -5.05 4.38 -2.94
CA ALA A 299 -5.30 5.68 -3.56
C ALA A 299 -4.93 6.85 -2.62
N PHE A 300 -5.22 6.72 -1.33
CA PHE A 300 -4.81 7.68 -0.31
C PHE A 300 -3.28 7.75 -0.18
N VAL A 301 -2.60 6.60 -0.12
CA VAL A 301 -1.13 6.52 -0.13
C VAL A 301 -0.54 7.13 -1.39
N GLY A 302 -1.08 6.79 -2.57
CA GLY A 302 -0.65 7.36 -3.85
C GLY A 302 -0.78 8.89 -3.91
N GLY A 303 -1.91 9.43 -3.42
CA GLY A 303 -2.14 10.87 -3.34
C GLY A 303 -1.15 11.59 -2.41
N LEU A 304 -0.82 11.00 -1.26
CA LEU A 304 0.17 11.55 -0.33
C LEU A 304 1.60 11.46 -0.88
N ILE A 305 1.99 10.33 -1.46
CA ILE A 305 3.31 10.21 -2.12
C ILE A 305 3.44 11.26 -3.22
N TYR A 306 2.39 11.43 -4.05
CA TYR A 306 2.36 12.50 -5.06
C TYR A 306 2.60 13.87 -4.44
N GLY A 307 1.83 14.23 -3.40
CA GLY A 307 1.97 15.52 -2.72
C GLY A 307 3.36 15.75 -2.14
N MET A 308 3.95 14.73 -1.49
CA MET A 308 5.28 14.82 -0.89
C MET A 308 6.43 14.82 -1.92
N ALA A 309 6.23 14.20 -3.08
CA ALA A 309 7.27 14.08 -4.12
C ALA A 309 7.33 15.30 -5.03
N VAL A 310 6.21 16.06 -5.16
CA VAL A 310 6.09 17.20 -6.10
C VAL A 310 6.16 18.54 -5.38
N HIS A 311 5.79 18.60 -4.10
CA HIS A 311 5.75 19.83 -3.28
C HIS A 311 6.66 19.75 -2.07
#